data_53c8d517bfce40b580791fa6e9b76ed6
#
_entry.id   53c8d517bfce40b580791fa6e9b76ed6
#
_cell.length_a   1.000
_cell.length_b   1.000
_cell.length_c   1.000
_cell.angle_alpha   90.00
_cell.angle_beta   90.00
_cell.angle_gamma   90.00
#
_symmetry.space_group_name_H-M   'P 1'
#
loop_
_entity.id
_entity.type
_entity.pdbx_description
1 polymer ?
#
loop_
_entity_poly.entity_id
_entity_poly.type
_entity_poly.pdbx_seq_one_letter_code
_entity_poly.pdbx_strand_id
1 'polypeptide(L)'
;AEAQRGGIVETIGDASYSFRLRNREIERFEDKHRGIFDLWDGFFGRGTKPTSTEVRDIIALGLVGGGMKDHEADKAVSKCGPDDLMRLFHISQAIVGVAFMPDAGDEDAKKKTAEADLID
;
A
#
# COMPACT_ATOMS: atom_id res chain seq x y z
N ALA A 1 11.33 -5.66 11.82
CA ALA A 1 10.91 -4.31 12.17
C ALA A 1 9.39 -4.21 12.13
N GLU A 2 8.84 -3.51 13.09
CA GLU A 2 7.39 -3.31 13.17
C GLU A 2 6.96 -2.17 12.25
N ALA A 3 5.79 -2.30 11.66
CA ALA A 3 5.19 -1.24 10.86
C ALA A 3 4.78 -0.07 11.76
N GLN A 4 4.99 1.15 11.27
CA GLN A 4 4.46 2.35 11.92
C GLN A 4 2.94 2.36 11.79
N ARG A 5 2.25 3.03 12.72
CA ARG A 5 0.79 3.19 12.62
C ARG A 5 0.42 3.84 11.28
N GLY A 6 -0.53 3.24 10.59
CA GLY A 6 -0.92 3.67 9.25
C GLY A 6 0.00 3.16 8.15
N GLY A 7 0.95 2.28 8.48
CA GLY A 7 1.87 1.67 7.54
C GLY A 7 1.88 0.16 7.60
N ILE A 8 2.58 -0.44 6.65
CA ILE A 8 2.75 -1.90 6.57
C ILE A 8 4.20 -2.24 6.25
N VAL A 9 4.59 -3.47 6.52
CA VAL A 9 5.87 -4.03 6.09
C VAL A 9 5.57 -5.17 5.13
N GLU A 10 6.16 -5.13 3.95
CA GLU A 10 5.95 -6.15 2.93
C GLU A 10 7.26 -6.48 2.21
N THR A 11 7.34 -7.69 1.69
CA THR A 11 8.52 -8.18 0.97
C THR A 11 8.28 -8.09 -0.53
N ILE A 12 9.24 -7.51 -1.23
CA ILE A 12 9.28 -7.50 -2.69
C ILE A 12 10.63 -8.10 -3.08
N GLY A 13 10.58 -9.23 -3.80
CA GLY A 13 11.79 -9.98 -4.07
C GLY A 13 12.41 -10.52 -2.79
N ASP A 14 13.69 -10.21 -2.56
CA ASP A 14 14.43 -10.68 -1.37
C ASP A 14 14.46 -9.67 -0.23
N ALA A 15 13.86 -8.50 -0.41
CA ALA A 15 13.98 -7.41 0.56
C ALA A 15 12.62 -7.06 1.17
N SER A 16 12.65 -6.74 2.47
CA SER A 16 11.48 -6.23 3.18
C SER A 16 11.52 -4.71 3.22
N TYR A 17 10.36 -4.10 3.06
CA TYR A 17 10.24 -2.64 2.99
C TYR A 17 9.12 -2.16 3.88
N SER A 18 9.29 -0.95 4.43
CA SER A 18 8.24 -0.24 5.16
C SER A 18 7.51 0.70 4.20
N PHE A 19 6.19 0.66 4.26
CA PHE A 19 5.33 1.52 3.43
C PHE A 19 4.38 2.31 4.31
N ARG A 20 4.17 3.57 3.97
CA ARG A 20 3.24 4.45 4.67
C ARG A 20 2.85 5.59 3.75
N LEU A 21 1.57 5.97 3.76
CA LEU A 21 1.12 7.18 3.08
C LEU A 21 0.73 8.21 4.12
N ARG A 22 1.46 9.32 4.14
CA ARG A 22 1.10 10.49 4.92
C ARG A 22 0.38 11.48 4.00
N ASN A 23 -0.13 12.57 4.55
CA ASN A 23 -0.78 13.60 3.74
C ASN A 23 0.11 14.08 2.58
N ARG A 24 1.41 14.22 2.81
CA ARG A 24 2.37 14.63 1.77
C ARG A 24 2.36 13.69 0.57
N GLU A 25 2.43 12.40 0.81
CA GLU A 25 2.45 11.41 -0.26
C GLU A 25 1.11 11.35 -0.99
N ILE A 26 0.01 11.47 -0.26
CA ILE A 26 -1.32 11.51 -0.85
C ILE A 26 -1.46 12.72 -1.79
N GLU A 27 -1.05 13.89 -1.33
CA GLU A 27 -1.09 15.11 -2.15
C GLU A 27 -0.22 14.99 -3.40
N ARG A 28 0.97 14.42 -3.26
CA ARG A 28 1.86 14.18 -4.41
C ARG A 28 1.22 13.24 -5.43
N PHE A 29 0.51 12.21 -4.96
CA PHE A 29 -0.21 11.31 -5.85
C PHE A 29 -1.31 12.07 -6.60
N GLU A 30 -2.09 12.87 -5.89
CA GLU A 30 -3.20 13.62 -6.49
C GLU A 30 -2.72 14.65 -7.51
N ASP A 31 -1.52 15.20 -7.33
CA ASP A 31 -0.94 16.15 -8.29
C ASP A 31 -0.67 15.51 -9.65
N LYS A 32 -0.41 14.22 -9.69
CA LYS A 32 -0.03 13.50 -10.92
C LYS A 32 -1.13 12.66 -11.52
N HIS A 33 -2.08 12.23 -10.71
CA HIS A 33 -3.07 11.23 -11.11
C HIS A 33 -4.49 11.74 -10.86
N ARG A 34 -5.17 11.12 -9.95
CA ARG A 34 -6.56 11.43 -9.61
C ARG A 34 -6.69 11.56 -8.09
N GLY A 35 -7.87 11.94 -7.64
CA GLY A 35 -8.14 12.03 -6.21
C GLY A 35 -7.96 10.69 -5.52
N ILE A 36 -7.48 10.72 -4.28
CA ILE A 36 -7.19 9.51 -3.53
C ILE A 36 -8.46 8.68 -3.25
N PHE A 37 -9.61 9.33 -3.12
CA PHE A 37 -10.87 8.62 -2.90
C PHE A 37 -11.32 7.87 -4.14
N ASP A 38 -11.03 8.40 -5.33
CA ASP A 38 -11.29 7.69 -6.59
C ASP A 38 -10.36 6.48 -6.73
N LEU A 39 -9.12 6.63 -6.30
CA LEU A 39 -8.19 5.51 -6.29
C LEU A 39 -8.65 4.42 -5.31
N TRP A 40 -9.08 4.83 -4.12
CA TRP A 40 -9.66 3.92 -3.14
C TRP A 40 -10.81 3.12 -3.75
N ASP A 41 -11.75 3.81 -4.38
CA ASP A 41 -12.89 3.15 -5.02
C ASP A 41 -12.43 2.14 -6.09
N GLY A 42 -11.43 2.52 -6.89
CA GLY A 42 -10.88 1.64 -7.91
C GLY A 42 -10.24 0.38 -7.33
N PHE A 43 -9.54 0.50 -6.20
CA PHE A 43 -8.94 -0.65 -5.53
C PHE A 43 -9.99 -1.60 -4.92
N PHE A 44 -11.13 -1.07 -4.51
CA PHE A 44 -12.13 -1.85 -3.78
C PHE A 44 -13.39 -2.13 -4.59
N GLY A 45 -13.26 -2.16 -5.91
CA GLY A 45 -14.29 -2.65 -6.79
C GLY A 45 -15.34 -1.63 -7.21
N ARG A 46 -15.07 -0.33 -7.00
CA ARG A 46 -15.96 0.76 -7.39
C ARG A 46 -15.24 1.68 -8.37
N GLY A 47 -15.90 2.12 -9.41
CA GLY A 47 -15.29 3.04 -10.36
C GLY A 47 -14.18 2.40 -11.19
N THR A 48 -13.24 3.22 -11.63
CA THR A 48 -12.17 2.81 -12.55
C THR A 48 -11.01 2.15 -11.80
N LYS A 49 -10.62 0.96 -12.25
CA LYS A 49 -9.48 0.24 -11.66
C LYS A 49 -8.19 1.06 -11.77
N PRO A 50 -7.29 0.91 -10.81
CA PRO A 50 -6.00 1.59 -10.88
C PRO A 50 -5.20 1.15 -12.10
N THR A 51 -4.44 2.10 -12.66
CA THR A 51 -3.50 1.80 -13.74
C THR A 51 -2.20 1.28 -13.16
N SER A 52 -1.37 0.64 -14.00
CA SER A 52 -0.05 0.19 -13.56
C SER A 52 0.83 1.35 -13.10
N THR A 53 0.69 2.51 -13.72
CA THR A 53 1.42 3.72 -13.33
C THR A 53 1.01 4.19 -11.96
N GLU A 54 -0.29 4.19 -11.67
CA GLU A 54 -0.80 4.54 -10.34
C GLU A 54 -0.32 3.57 -9.28
N VAL A 55 -0.36 2.26 -9.58
CA VAL A 55 0.14 1.23 -8.66
C VAL A 55 1.61 1.46 -8.34
N ARG A 56 2.45 1.65 -9.36
CA ARG A 56 3.89 1.87 -9.15
C ARG A 56 4.16 3.14 -8.35
N ASP A 57 3.38 4.19 -8.59
CA ASP A 57 3.56 5.46 -7.88
C ASP A 57 3.15 5.34 -6.41
N ILE A 58 2.09 4.60 -6.11
CA ILE A 58 1.71 4.32 -4.71
C ILE A 58 2.81 3.54 -4.00
N ILE A 59 3.43 2.57 -4.68
CA ILE A 59 4.56 1.83 -4.09
C ILE A 59 5.72 2.79 -3.77
N ALA A 60 6.11 3.63 -4.75
CA ALA A 60 7.21 4.58 -4.56
C ALA A 60 6.90 5.58 -3.44
N LEU A 61 5.69 6.16 -3.44
CA LEU A 61 5.28 7.11 -2.41
C LEU A 61 5.18 6.44 -1.04
N GLY A 62 4.70 5.21 -1.00
CA GLY A 62 4.66 4.43 0.23
C GLY A 62 6.04 4.21 0.82
N LEU A 63 7.02 3.91 -0.02
CA LEU A 63 8.41 3.76 0.41
C LEU A 63 8.95 5.08 0.99
N VAL A 64 8.65 6.21 0.35
CA VAL A 64 9.05 7.53 0.85
C VAL A 64 8.41 7.80 2.20
N GLY A 65 7.11 7.55 2.33
CA GLY A 65 6.40 7.69 3.60
C GLY A 65 6.94 6.77 4.69
N GLY A 66 7.49 5.62 4.30
CA GLY A 66 8.15 4.68 5.20
C GLY A 66 9.56 5.04 5.58
N GLY A 67 10.13 6.11 5.01
CA GLY A 67 11.45 6.62 5.36
C GLY A 67 12.50 6.59 4.26
N MET A 68 12.17 6.10 3.08
CA MET A 68 13.11 6.01 1.97
C MET A 68 13.23 7.35 1.24
N LYS A 69 14.40 7.63 0.68
CA LYS A 69 14.59 8.82 -0.16
C LYS A 69 13.94 8.62 -1.52
N ASP A 70 13.50 9.71 -2.15
CA ASP A 70 12.78 9.66 -3.44
C ASP A 70 13.53 8.84 -4.50
N HIS A 71 14.81 9.11 -4.72
CA HIS A 71 15.56 8.41 -5.77
C HIS A 71 15.76 6.92 -5.47
N GLU A 72 15.85 6.58 -4.19
CA GLU A 72 15.97 5.17 -3.77
C GLU A 72 14.65 4.44 -3.99
N ALA A 73 13.52 5.10 -3.69
CA ALA A 73 12.19 4.56 -3.93
C ALA A 73 11.96 4.32 -5.42
N ASP A 74 12.28 5.30 -6.24
CA ASP A 74 12.15 5.18 -7.70
C ASP A 74 13.02 4.04 -8.24
N LYS A 75 14.23 3.89 -7.72
CA LYS A 75 15.13 2.83 -8.10
C LYS A 75 14.57 1.46 -7.74
N ALA A 76 14.01 1.33 -6.53
CA ALA A 76 13.41 0.07 -6.09
C ALA A 76 12.25 -0.34 -6.98
N VAL A 77 11.37 0.60 -7.32
CA VAL A 77 10.22 0.34 -8.19
C VAL A 77 10.67 0.01 -9.62
N SER A 78 11.71 0.68 -10.11
CA SER A 78 12.19 0.47 -11.48
C SER A 78 12.74 -0.94 -11.71
N LYS A 79 13.11 -1.65 -10.64
CA LYS A 79 13.57 -3.04 -10.72
C LYS A 79 12.42 -4.03 -10.92
N CYS A 80 11.19 -3.62 -10.66
CA CYS A 80 10.03 -4.48 -10.79
C CYS A 80 9.55 -4.53 -12.23
N GLY A 81 9.36 -5.73 -12.75
CA GLY A 81 8.85 -5.94 -14.10
C GLY A 81 7.35 -6.21 -14.10
N PRO A 82 6.77 -6.47 -15.30
CA PRO A 82 5.34 -6.81 -15.40
C PRO A 82 4.94 -8.03 -14.60
N ASP A 83 5.84 -8.97 -14.39
CA ASP A 83 5.61 -10.18 -13.59
C ASP A 83 5.43 -9.87 -12.10
N ASP A 84 5.84 -8.69 -11.64
CA ASP A 84 5.63 -8.24 -10.26
C ASP A 84 4.33 -7.44 -10.08
N LEU A 85 3.65 -7.04 -11.16
CA LEU A 85 2.54 -6.09 -11.09
C LEU A 85 1.38 -6.56 -10.22
N MET A 86 1.03 -7.83 -10.24
CA MET A 86 -0.05 -8.33 -9.36
C MET A 86 0.33 -8.21 -7.90
N ARG A 87 1.57 -8.52 -7.57
CA ARG A 87 2.09 -8.35 -6.21
C ARG A 87 2.06 -6.89 -5.80
N LEU A 88 2.53 -5.99 -6.67
CA LEU A 88 2.51 -4.55 -6.42
C LEU A 88 1.10 -4.02 -6.27
N PHE A 89 0.15 -4.53 -7.07
CA PHE A 89 -1.26 -4.16 -6.94
C PHE A 89 -1.79 -4.47 -5.54
N HIS A 90 -1.54 -5.68 -5.05
CA HIS A 90 -2.02 -6.10 -3.73
C HIS A 90 -1.36 -5.31 -2.60
N ILE A 91 -0.07 -5.03 -2.73
CA ILE A 91 0.64 -4.20 -1.75
C ILE A 91 0.09 -2.77 -1.76
N SER A 92 -0.12 -2.19 -2.94
CA SER A 92 -0.69 -0.84 -3.09
C SER A 92 -2.07 -0.75 -2.46
N GLN A 93 -2.91 -1.75 -2.68
CA GLN A 93 -4.24 -1.82 -2.07
C GLN A 93 -4.14 -1.82 -0.54
N ALA A 94 -3.21 -2.60 0.00
CA ALA A 94 -2.97 -2.67 1.43
C ALA A 94 -2.43 -1.34 1.98
N ILE A 95 -1.53 -0.69 1.26
CA ILE A 95 -0.97 0.61 1.66
C ILE A 95 -2.10 1.65 1.81
N VAL A 96 -2.95 1.76 0.80
CA VAL A 96 -4.07 2.70 0.83
C VAL A 96 -5.08 2.32 1.92
N GLY A 97 -5.38 1.03 2.02
CA GLY A 97 -6.32 0.54 3.02
C GLY A 97 -5.89 0.87 4.45
N VAL A 98 -4.64 0.61 4.78
CA VAL A 98 -4.11 0.85 6.13
C VAL A 98 -3.96 2.35 6.40
N ALA A 99 -3.62 3.15 5.39
CA ALA A 99 -3.51 4.60 5.55
C ALA A 99 -4.83 5.21 6.01
N PHE A 100 -5.94 4.76 5.43
CA PHE A 100 -7.26 5.30 5.75
C PHE A 100 -7.89 4.65 6.98
N MET A 101 -7.57 3.38 7.22
CA MET A 101 -8.17 2.58 8.28
C MET A 101 -7.08 1.83 9.05
N PRO A 102 -6.24 2.56 9.80
CA PRO A 102 -5.05 1.95 10.41
C PRO A 102 -5.36 0.87 11.45
N ASP A 103 -6.55 0.89 12.03
CA ASP A 103 -6.94 -0.08 13.05
C ASP A 103 -7.75 -1.26 12.48
N ALA A 104 -8.16 -1.21 11.21
CA ALA A 104 -9.00 -2.25 10.61
C ALA A 104 -8.26 -3.59 10.52
N GLY A 105 -6.96 -3.57 10.24
CA GLY A 105 -6.14 -4.77 10.17
C GLY A 105 -6.07 -5.51 11.51
N ASP A 106 -5.93 -4.78 12.60
CA ASP A 106 -5.90 -5.33 13.94
C ASP A 106 -7.26 -5.93 14.33
N GLU A 107 -8.34 -5.24 13.98
CA GLU A 107 -9.69 -5.73 14.25
C GLU A 107 -9.99 -7.02 13.49
N ASP A 108 -9.60 -7.09 12.23
CA ASP A 108 -9.78 -8.29 11.41
C ASP A 108 -8.96 -9.46 11.96
N ALA A 109 -7.75 -9.21 12.40
CA ALA A 109 -6.91 -10.24 13.02
C ALA A 109 -7.55 -10.76 14.31
N LYS A 110 -8.10 -9.87 15.13
CA LYS A 110 -8.80 -10.25 16.36
C LYS A 110 -10.07 -11.05 16.06
N LYS A 111 -10.83 -10.66 15.05
CA LYS A 111 -12.03 -11.41 14.61
C LYS A 111 -11.68 -12.81 14.15
N LYS A 112 -10.64 -12.94 13.34
CA LYS A 112 -10.19 -14.26 12.86
C LYS A 112 -9.76 -15.17 14.00
N THR A 113 -9.05 -14.63 14.98
CA THR A 113 -8.63 -15.36 16.16
C THR A 113 -9.85 -15.82 16.98
N ALA A 114 -10.80 -14.91 17.18
CA ALA A 114 -12.03 -15.22 17.92
C ALA A 114 -12.86 -16.30 17.21
N GLU A 115 -12.97 -16.24 15.88
CA GLU A 115 -13.67 -17.24 15.09
C GLU A 115 -12.97 -18.61 15.17
N ALA A 116 -11.64 -18.62 15.12
CA ALA A 116 -10.87 -19.86 15.27
C ALA A 116 -11.08 -20.49 16.64
N ASP A 117 -11.11 -19.67 17.70
CA ASP A 117 -11.34 -20.13 19.06
C ASP A 117 -12.77 -20.70 19.23
N LEU A 118 -13.74 -20.15 18.51
CA LEU A 118 -15.13 -20.62 18.57
C LEU A 118 -15.32 -21.95 17.82
N ILE A 119 -14.49 -22.27 16.86
CA ILE A 119 -14.59 -23.50 16.06
C ILE A 119 -13.99 -24.68 16.82
N ASP A 120 -13.04 -24.42 17.69
CA ASP A 120 -12.42 -25.42 18.54
C ASP A 120 -13.36 -25.79 19.69
#